data_24df7d2cb22f9481f1f5aea0a1efa55d
#
_entry.id   24df7d2cb22f9481f1f5aea0a1efa55d
#
_cell.length_a   1.000
_cell.length_b   1.000
_cell.length_c   1.000
_cell.angle_alpha   90.00
_cell.angle_beta   90.00
_cell.angle_gamma   90.00
#
_symmetry.space_group_name_H-M   'P 1'
#
loop_
_entity.id
_entity.type
_entity.pdbx_description
1 polymer ?
#
loop_
_entity_poly.entity_id
_entity_poly.type
_entity_poly.pdbx_seq_one_letter_code
_entity_poly.pdbx_strand_id
1 'polypeptide(L)'
;MGLLTSTLLKKTCLITGLLLLLISCKQEQKEYVEQIDLQPSSALQNMYLNDLQNCANYIDSLTLTSHIDSLRDYFKKARTAFKKIEPVLSFNDLNNYNFLNAPNILKVEEEDLTDIKINEPCSFQTLEENLFSDTPEIASVQKIAGKIHSRLLVLLRNTDLAFFKPYHVLWLVRKQFIRTATAGVTGFDSPVLESSLMDAVTAFAKAEQILELYDHKFTNSQLQLSWKEKFRQSKQFLKNSNFEDFNRYEFIKSHIDPMLVLWNDTAKDWNVAFPLQMAMDNNASSLFSKEALSLDFFADQKVTPLTEEKIALGKRLFNDPQLSTSQTISCSTCHKSELAFTDGLVTSSGLNRNSPSLTYSAYQQGFFYDKRAGSLEGQIVSVINNSQEFHSDLKRFSAHIDTDVTYIKDFKKAYATPINQHTIRTAIADYVRSLNYWNSKWDRNIRNEINTLTASEINGFNLFNGKAKCATCHFAPVFNGTVPPDFMETEMEHIGVPQIATTENATIDPDLGRFELFKTDNRKHFFKTPSIRNIALTAPYMHNGAYKTLEEVIEFYNLGGGYGIGITDQEFQTLPPDSLHLTTPEKTDLINFMKTLTDEAFLKKEYTEN
;
A
#
# COMPACT_ATOMS: atom_id res chain seq x y z
N MET A 1 -28.88 14.23 75.54
CA MET A 1 -27.72 15.04 75.03
C MET A 1 -26.59 14.15 74.59
N GLY A 2 -26.85 13.05 73.90
CA GLY A 2 -25.80 12.03 73.53
C GLY A 2 -25.90 11.46 72.13
N LEU A 3 -26.82 11.95 71.25
CA LEU A 3 -27.03 11.38 69.91
C LEU A 3 -26.64 12.31 68.73
N LEU A 4 -26.29 13.57 68.98
CA LEU A 4 -25.98 14.56 67.98
C LEU A 4 -24.47 14.65 67.66
N THR A 5 -23.57 14.12 68.55
CA THR A 5 -22.12 14.18 68.37
C THR A 5 -21.55 13.03 67.52
N SER A 6 -22.24 11.88 67.45
CA SER A 6 -21.74 10.72 66.68
C SER A 6 -22.00 10.84 65.17
N THR A 7 -23.04 11.60 64.77
CA THR A 7 -23.38 11.80 63.33
C THR A 7 -22.52 12.87 62.68
N LEU A 8 -22.07 13.87 63.43
CA LEU A 8 -21.15 14.89 62.91
C LEU A 8 -19.72 14.33 62.68
N LEU A 9 -19.25 13.49 63.60
CA LEU A 9 -17.91 12.87 63.48
C LEU A 9 -17.84 11.86 62.30
N LYS A 10 -18.93 11.11 62.06
CA LYS A 10 -18.98 10.18 60.90
C LYS A 10 -19.08 10.90 59.56
N LYS A 11 -19.74 12.05 59.48
CA LYS A 11 -19.77 12.85 58.24
C LYS A 11 -18.43 13.56 57.96
N THR A 12 -17.73 14.01 59.00
CA THR A 12 -16.42 14.64 58.83
C THR A 12 -15.36 13.62 58.42
N CYS A 13 -15.37 12.40 58.94
CA CYS A 13 -14.46 11.33 58.50
C CYS A 13 -14.79 10.86 57.06
N LEU A 14 -16.06 10.87 56.63
CA LEU A 14 -16.42 10.50 55.26
C LEU A 14 -15.98 11.55 54.23
N ILE A 15 -16.09 12.84 54.59
CA ILE A 15 -15.68 13.96 53.72
C ILE A 15 -14.16 14.06 53.65
N THR A 16 -13.42 13.83 54.73
CA THR A 16 -11.94 13.78 54.70
C THR A 16 -11.43 12.53 53.95
N GLY A 17 -12.09 11.39 54.08
CA GLY A 17 -11.76 10.19 53.30
C GLY A 17 -12.02 10.38 51.80
N LEU A 18 -13.10 11.07 51.42
CA LEU A 18 -13.39 11.37 50.01
C LEU A 18 -12.46 12.44 49.43
N LEU A 19 -12.02 13.43 50.22
CA LEU A 19 -11.01 14.42 49.82
C LEU A 19 -9.60 13.76 49.63
N LEU A 20 -9.25 12.81 50.49
CA LEU A 20 -7.98 12.08 50.38
C LEU A 20 -7.97 11.11 49.17
N LEU A 21 -9.11 10.54 48.79
CA LEU A 21 -9.25 9.74 47.59
C LEU A 21 -9.20 10.59 46.30
N LEU A 22 -9.64 11.84 46.34
CA LEU A 22 -9.54 12.77 45.22
C LEU A 22 -8.12 13.35 45.04
N ILE A 23 -7.30 13.35 46.09
CA ILE A 23 -5.88 13.78 46.01
C ILE A 23 -4.99 12.63 45.59
N SER A 24 -5.38 11.37 45.81
CA SER A 24 -4.59 10.18 45.37
C SER A 24 -4.72 9.83 43.90
N CYS A 25 -5.64 10.45 43.16
CA CYS A 25 -5.80 10.24 41.69
C CYS A 25 -5.19 11.34 40.82
N LYS A 26 -4.44 12.26 41.38
CA LYS A 26 -3.49 13.07 40.62
C LYS A 26 -2.10 12.37 40.66
N GLN A 27 -2.01 11.26 39.98
CA GLN A 27 -0.75 10.93 39.34
C GLN A 27 -0.47 12.09 38.39
N GLU A 28 0.48 12.94 38.72
CA GLU A 28 1.06 13.87 37.76
C GLU A 28 1.49 13.02 36.57
N GLN A 29 0.65 12.94 35.54
CA GLN A 29 1.20 12.88 34.21
C GLN A 29 2.10 14.12 34.14
N LYS A 30 3.39 13.94 34.32
CA LYS A 30 4.35 14.85 33.76
C LYS A 30 4.03 14.86 32.28
N GLU A 31 3.17 15.82 31.87
CA GLU A 31 3.21 16.30 30.49
C GLU A 31 4.68 16.65 30.29
N TYR A 32 5.37 15.76 29.60
CA TYR A 32 6.62 16.06 28.97
C TYR A 32 6.23 17.08 27.90
N VAL A 33 6.16 18.35 28.29
CA VAL A 33 6.12 19.46 27.34
C VAL A 33 7.47 19.41 26.68
N GLU A 34 7.56 18.61 25.62
CA GLU A 34 8.70 18.58 24.73
C GLU A 34 8.87 20.03 24.27
N GLN A 35 9.93 20.68 24.72
CA GLN A 35 10.26 22.02 24.24
C GLN A 35 10.30 21.90 22.72
N ILE A 36 9.32 22.52 22.04
CA ILE A 36 9.31 22.57 20.57
C ILE A 36 10.60 23.27 20.21
N ASP A 37 11.50 22.55 19.55
CA ASP A 37 12.73 23.10 19.01
C ASP A 37 12.34 23.98 17.80
N LEU A 38 11.92 25.19 18.11
CA LEU A 38 11.35 26.13 17.15
C LEU A 38 12.35 26.53 16.06
N GLN A 39 13.66 26.44 16.31
CA GLN A 39 14.69 26.86 15.34
C GLN A 39 14.75 25.92 14.12
N PRO A 40 14.88 24.59 14.27
CA PRO A 40 14.92 23.70 13.13
C PRO A 40 13.59 23.64 12.36
N SER A 41 12.45 23.66 13.04
CA SER A 41 11.15 23.66 12.36
C SER A 41 10.88 24.96 11.59
N SER A 42 11.33 26.11 12.11
CA SER A 42 11.27 27.38 11.41
C SER A 42 12.20 27.40 10.19
N ALA A 43 13.41 26.84 10.31
CA ALA A 43 14.33 26.70 9.18
C ALA A 43 13.78 25.76 8.12
N LEU A 44 13.17 24.65 8.51
CA LEU A 44 12.46 23.72 7.64
C LEU A 44 11.31 24.42 6.89
N GLN A 45 10.49 25.17 7.60
CA GLN A 45 9.40 25.93 6.99
C GLN A 45 9.91 26.94 5.95
N ASN A 46 10.91 27.72 6.29
CA ASN A 46 11.47 28.72 5.36
C ASN A 46 12.07 28.04 4.12
N MET A 47 12.79 26.95 4.29
CA MET A 47 13.36 26.16 3.19
C MET A 47 12.24 25.60 2.28
N TYR A 48 11.20 25.01 2.88
CA TYR A 48 10.06 24.45 2.15
C TYR A 48 9.28 25.55 1.40
N LEU A 49 8.93 26.67 2.04
CA LEU A 49 8.19 27.75 1.41
C LEU A 49 8.97 28.40 0.27
N ASN A 50 10.29 28.51 0.39
CA ASN A 50 11.14 29.03 -0.69
C ASN A 50 11.13 28.09 -1.92
N ASP A 51 11.26 26.77 -1.72
CA ASP A 51 11.19 25.79 -2.82
C ASP A 51 9.79 25.75 -3.44
N LEU A 52 8.74 25.87 -2.61
CA LEU A 52 7.34 25.94 -3.05
C LEU A 52 7.07 27.20 -3.88
N GLN A 53 7.60 28.37 -3.48
CA GLN A 53 7.51 29.61 -4.25
C GLN A 53 8.22 29.48 -5.60
N ASN A 54 9.40 28.85 -5.63
CA ASN A 54 10.11 28.59 -6.88
C ASN A 54 9.31 27.68 -7.81
N CYS A 55 8.69 26.63 -7.27
CA CYS A 55 7.80 25.76 -8.03
C CYS A 55 6.62 26.54 -8.61
N ALA A 56 5.95 27.35 -7.80
CA ALA A 56 4.83 28.19 -8.23
C ALA A 56 5.23 29.17 -9.35
N ASN A 57 6.39 29.82 -9.22
CA ASN A 57 6.89 30.75 -10.22
C ASN A 57 7.17 30.07 -11.58
N TYR A 58 7.76 28.87 -11.58
CA TYR A 58 7.98 28.12 -12.82
C TYR A 58 6.68 27.65 -13.46
N ILE A 59 5.71 27.20 -12.65
CA ILE A 59 4.37 26.83 -13.15
C ILE A 59 3.62 28.04 -13.69
N ASP A 60 3.71 29.20 -13.04
CA ASP A 60 3.14 30.45 -13.56
C ASP A 60 3.72 30.81 -14.93
N SER A 61 5.03 30.65 -15.12
CA SER A 61 5.70 30.90 -16.42
C SER A 61 5.12 30.04 -17.56
N LEU A 62 4.54 28.85 -17.25
CA LEU A 62 3.84 28.03 -18.25
C LEU A 62 2.52 28.68 -18.72
N THR A 63 1.91 29.54 -17.91
CA THR A 63 0.66 30.21 -18.26
C THR A 63 0.90 31.44 -19.14
N LEU A 64 2.14 31.97 -19.14
CA LEU A 64 2.49 33.26 -19.75
C LEU A 64 3.15 33.15 -21.14
N THR A 65 3.54 31.97 -21.58
CA THR A 65 4.19 31.75 -22.88
C THR A 65 3.48 30.70 -23.72
N SER A 66 3.58 30.83 -25.03
CA SER A 66 3.12 29.80 -25.99
C SER A 66 4.27 29.17 -26.78
N HIS A 67 5.53 29.58 -26.50
CA HIS A 67 6.69 29.01 -27.18
C HIS A 67 7.03 27.64 -26.57
N ILE A 68 6.96 26.60 -27.37
CA ILE A 68 7.02 25.19 -26.90
C ILE A 68 8.32 24.86 -26.17
N ASP A 69 9.48 25.31 -26.66
CA ASP A 69 10.76 25.05 -26.01
C ASP A 69 10.87 25.72 -24.65
N SER A 70 10.30 26.94 -24.51
CA SER A 70 10.22 27.64 -23.24
C SER A 70 9.29 26.94 -22.27
N LEU A 71 8.15 26.43 -22.74
CA LEU A 71 7.22 25.62 -21.94
C LEU A 71 7.91 24.35 -21.41
N ARG A 72 8.63 23.64 -22.28
CA ARG A 72 9.38 22.42 -21.90
C ARG A 72 10.49 22.72 -20.89
N ASP A 73 11.21 23.83 -21.03
CA ASP A 73 12.25 24.26 -20.09
C ASP A 73 11.65 24.64 -18.72
N TYR A 74 10.59 25.46 -18.71
CA TYR A 74 9.89 25.81 -17.45
C TYR A 74 9.30 24.59 -16.77
N PHE A 75 8.72 23.65 -17.51
CA PHE A 75 8.22 22.41 -16.93
C PHE A 75 9.34 21.62 -16.22
N LYS A 76 10.50 21.43 -16.85
CA LYS A 76 11.64 20.71 -16.23
C LYS A 76 12.11 21.41 -14.94
N LYS A 77 12.14 22.74 -14.93
CA LYS A 77 12.47 23.53 -13.73
C LYS A 77 11.41 23.40 -12.65
N ALA A 78 10.13 23.48 -13.03
CA ALA A 78 9.01 23.28 -12.11
C ALA A 78 9.01 21.88 -11.51
N ARG A 79 9.25 20.84 -12.31
CA ARG A 79 9.36 19.46 -11.84
C ARG A 79 10.49 19.28 -10.84
N THR A 80 11.67 19.83 -11.14
CA THR A 80 12.80 19.80 -10.19
C THR A 80 12.44 20.48 -8.87
N ALA A 81 11.75 21.63 -8.92
CA ALA A 81 11.28 22.33 -7.72
C ALA A 81 10.21 21.52 -6.98
N PHE A 82 9.29 20.87 -7.70
CA PHE A 82 8.30 19.95 -7.12
C PHE A 82 8.97 18.80 -6.35
N LYS A 83 10.02 18.20 -6.92
CA LYS A 83 10.75 17.11 -6.24
C LYS A 83 11.55 17.58 -5.01
N LYS A 84 11.86 18.87 -4.89
CA LYS A 84 12.41 19.46 -3.65
C LYS A 84 11.36 19.59 -2.55
N ILE A 85 10.11 19.91 -2.90
CA ILE A 85 9.03 20.01 -1.91
C ILE A 85 8.41 18.65 -1.56
N GLU A 86 8.60 17.64 -2.38
CA GLU A 86 7.95 16.32 -2.26
C GLU A 86 8.11 15.68 -0.88
N PRO A 87 9.30 15.64 -0.22
CA PRO A 87 9.45 15.01 1.08
C PRO A 87 8.53 15.60 2.15
N VAL A 88 8.40 16.92 2.18
CA VAL A 88 7.53 17.63 3.14
C VAL A 88 6.08 17.55 2.71
N LEU A 89 5.77 17.85 1.45
CA LEU A 89 4.40 17.92 0.94
C LEU A 89 3.69 16.55 1.06
N SER A 90 4.34 15.48 0.65
CA SER A 90 3.76 14.13 0.71
C SER A 90 3.43 13.68 2.13
N PHE A 91 4.15 14.21 3.13
CA PHE A 91 3.90 13.92 4.53
C PHE A 91 2.89 14.86 5.19
N ASN A 92 3.01 16.17 4.93
CA ASN A 92 2.23 17.21 5.61
C ASN A 92 0.83 17.40 5.02
N ASP A 93 0.69 17.21 3.70
CA ASP A 93 -0.57 17.43 2.98
C ASP A 93 -0.74 16.42 1.83
N LEU A 94 -1.14 15.21 2.21
CA LEU A 94 -1.28 14.09 1.29
C LEU A 94 -2.31 14.37 0.18
N ASN A 95 -3.39 15.08 0.48
CA ASN A 95 -4.44 15.38 -0.50
C ASN A 95 -3.90 16.29 -1.63
N ASN A 96 -3.17 17.35 -1.26
CA ASN A 96 -2.54 18.21 -2.26
C ASN A 96 -1.38 17.52 -2.99
N TYR A 97 -0.62 16.67 -2.30
CA TYR A 97 0.40 15.86 -2.93
C TYR A 97 -0.20 14.91 -3.98
N ASN A 98 -1.23 14.16 -3.61
CA ASN A 98 -1.92 13.22 -4.52
C ASN A 98 -2.55 13.94 -5.71
N PHE A 99 -3.06 15.16 -5.54
CA PHE A 99 -3.56 15.97 -6.66
C PHE A 99 -2.42 16.35 -7.63
N LEU A 100 -1.28 16.84 -7.11
CA LEU A 100 -0.16 17.30 -7.92
C LEU A 100 0.63 16.16 -8.58
N ASN A 101 0.65 14.98 -7.96
CA ASN A 101 1.38 13.80 -8.43
C ASN A 101 0.45 12.69 -8.97
N ALA A 102 -0.81 12.99 -9.26
CA ALA A 102 -1.76 12.03 -9.80
C ALA A 102 -1.32 11.49 -11.17
N PRO A 103 -1.64 10.22 -11.50
CA PRO A 103 -1.52 9.73 -12.87
C PRO A 103 -2.52 10.46 -13.80
N ASN A 104 -2.28 10.39 -15.10
CA ASN A 104 -3.17 10.95 -16.13
C ASN A 104 -4.37 10.02 -16.37
N ILE A 105 -5.12 9.74 -15.32
CA ILE A 105 -6.29 8.86 -15.32
C ILE A 105 -7.44 9.58 -14.61
N LEU A 106 -8.68 9.39 -15.09
CA LEU A 106 -9.86 9.92 -14.40
C LEU A 106 -9.97 9.37 -12.98
N LYS A 107 -10.07 10.27 -12.00
CA LYS A 107 -10.32 9.89 -10.62
C LYS A 107 -11.82 9.90 -10.34
N VAL A 108 -12.38 8.73 -10.01
CA VAL A 108 -13.78 8.59 -9.59
C VAL A 108 -13.80 8.44 -8.07
N GLU A 109 -14.44 9.37 -7.38
CA GLU A 109 -14.66 9.33 -5.93
C GLU A 109 -16.05 8.73 -5.65
N GLU A 110 -16.08 7.61 -4.95
CA GLU A 110 -17.25 6.76 -4.71
C GLU A 110 -17.58 6.66 -3.21
N GLU A 111 -17.43 7.77 -2.49
CA GLU A 111 -17.69 7.78 -1.03
C GLU A 111 -19.19 7.67 -0.72
N ASP A 112 -20.03 8.22 -1.58
CA ASP A 112 -21.49 8.19 -1.46
C ASP A 112 -22.13 7.79 -2.79
N LEU A 113 -23.05 6.83 -2.77
CA LEU A 113 -23.82 6.41 -3.95
C LEU A 113 -24.63 7.55 -4.61
N THR A 114 -24.92 8.61 -3.84
CA THR A 114 -25.69 9.78 -4.29
C THR A 114 -24.82 10.94 -4.75
N ASP A 115 -23.49 10.90 -4.49
CA ASP A 115 -22.57 11.98 -4.82
C ASP A 115 -21.25 11.41 -5.41
N ILE A 116 -21.36 10.84 -6.61
CA ILE A 116 -20.18 10.33 -7.35
C ILE A 116 -19.52 11.50 -8.05
N LYS A 117 -18.25 11.75 -7.75
CA LYS A 117 -17.45 12.81 -8.38
C LYS A 117 -16.45 12.23 -9.36
N ILE A 118 -16.44 12.77 -10.56
CA ILE A 118 -15.48 12.44 -11.62
C ILE A 118 -14.55 13.64 -11.77
N ASN A 119 -13.29 13.45 -11.42
CA ASN A 119 -12.26 14.49 -11.48
C ASN A 119 -11.33 14.25 -12.67
N GLU A 120 -11.26 15.24 -13.55
CA GLU A 120 -10.30 15.28 -14.66
C GLU A 120 -8.87 15.28 -14.10
N PRO A 121 -7.94 14.54 -14.71
CA PRO A 121 -6.54 14.55 -14.29
C PRO A 121 -5.94 15.95 -14.45
N CYS A 122 -5.19 16.36 -13.42
CA CYS A 122 -4.57 17.70 -13.41
C CYS A 122 -3.33 17.64 -12.51
N SER A 123 -2.19 17.26 -13.08
CA SER A 123 -0.98 16.97 -12.34
C SER A 123 0.28 17.29 -13.13
N PHE A 124 1.45 17.11 -12.53
CA PHE A 124 2.73 17.16 -13.23
C PHE A 124 2.83 16.12 -14.33
N GLN A 125 2.28 14.91 -14.12
CA GLN A 125 2.27 13.87 -15.16
C GLN A 125 1.38 14.29 -16.34
N THR A 126 0.20 14.82 -16.09
CA THR A 126 -0.70 15.32 -17.16
C THR A 126 -0.03 16.43 -17.98
N LEU A 127 0.73 17.33 -17.32
CA LEU A 127 1.53 18.35 -18.02
C LEU A 127 2.64 17.73 -18.86
N GLU A 128 3.35 16.72 -18.32
CA GLU A 128 4.43 16.03 -19.02
C GLU A 128 3.94 15.38 -20.30
N GLU A 129 2.91 14.56 -20.19
CA GLU A 129 2.36 13.82 -21.33
C GLU A 129 1.85 14.75 -22.43
N ASN A 130 1.19 15.88 -22.06
CA ASN A 130 0.72 16.85 -23.03
C ASN A 130 1.88 17.60 -23.69
N LEU A 131 2.83 18.13 -22.90
CA LEU A 131 3.96 18.95 -23.41
C LEU A 131 4.93 18.16 -24.30
N PHE A 132 5.06 16.87 -24.07
CA PHE A 132 6.03 16.02 -24.79
C PHE A 132 5.34 15.05 -25.74
N SER A 133 4.04 15.22 -26.00
CA SER A 133 3.33 14.54 -27.09
C SER A 133 3.82 15.06 -28.46
N ASP A 134 3.47 14.34 -29.52
CA ASP A 134 3.74 14.76 -30.91
C ASP A 134 2.97 16.03 -31.29
N THR A 135 1.80 16.24 -30.69
CA THR A 135 0.92 17.38 -30.95
C THR A 135 0.50 18.09 -29.66
N PRO A 136 1.40 18.86 -29.01
CA PRO A 136 1.09 19.54 -27.75
C PRO A 136 -0.03 20.58 -27.89
N GLU A 137 -1.07 20.47 -27.05
CA GLU A 137 -2.15 21.45 -26.98
C GLU A 137 -1.82 22.56 -25.98
N ILE A 138 -1.27 23.67 -26.45
CA ILE A 138 -0.79 24.78 -25.60
C ILE A 138 -1.91 25.31 -24.68
N ALA A 139 -3.13 25.48 -25.18
CA ALA A 139 -4.26 25.95 -24.38
C ALA A 139 -4.59 25.00 -23.22
N SER A 140 -4.52 23.69 -23.44
CA SER A 140 -4.68 22.66 -22.42
C SER A 140 -3.55 22.73 -21.38
N VAL A 141 -2.29 22.82 -21.84
CA VAL A 141 -1.11 22.99 -20.97
C VAL A 141 -1.28 24.20 -20.05
N GLN A 142 -1.65 25.36 -20.61
CA GLN A 142 -1.84 26.59 -19.83
C GLN A 142 -3.00 26.45 -18.83
N LYS A 143 -4.10 25.81 -19.20
CA LYS A 143 -5.24 25.54 -18.31
C LYS A 143 -4.83 24.65 -17.13
N ILE A 144 -4.11 23.55 -17.39
CA ILE A 144 -3.62 22.64 -16.35
C ILE A 144 -2.62 23.36 -15.45
N ALA A 145 -1.65 24.08 -16.03
CA ALA A 145 -0.67 24.87 -15.29
C ALA A 145 -1.34 25.90 -14.37
N GLY A 146 -2.38 26.61 -14.84
CA GLY A 146 -3.16 27.55 -14.02
C GLY A 146 -3.84 26.91 -12.81
N LYS A 147 -4.38 25.68 -12.97
CA LYS A 147 -4.96 24.93 -11.85
C LYS A 147 -3.88 24.51 -10.83
N ILE A 148 -2.74 24.01 -11.32
CA ILE A 148 -1.60 23.62 -10.47
C ILE A 148 -1.06 24.86 -9.74
N HIS A 149 -0.86 25.99 -10.44
CA HIS A 149 -0.41 27.24 -9.84
C HIS A 149 -1.33 27.69 -8.71
N SER A 150 -2.65 27.70 -8.95
CA SER A 150 -3.64 28.06 -7.93
C SER A 150 -3.52 27.17 -6.69
N ARG A 151 -3.28 25.86 -6.87
CA ARG A 151 -3.09 24.91 -5.77
C ARG A 151 -1.81 25.19 -4.99
N LEU A 152 -0.71 25.49 -5.67
CA LEU A 152 0.57 25.87 -5.04
C LEU A 152 0.44 27.18 -4.24
N LEU A 153 -0.34 28.16 -4.72
CA LEU A 153 -0.62 29.38 -3.96
C LEU A 153 -1.43 29.14 -2.68
N VAL A 154 -2.36 28.18 -2.70
CA VAL A 154 -3.08 27.74 -1.48
C VAL A 154 -2.12 27.12 -0.47
N LEU A 155 -1.22 26.26 -0.93
CA LEU A 155 -0.17 25.65 -0.07
C LEU A 155 0.75 26.72 0.54
N LEU A 156 1.21 27.72 -0.24
CA LEU A 156 2.03 28.83 0.25
C LEU A 156 1.38 29.60 1.39
N ARG A 157 0.05 29.78 1.35
CA ARG A 157 -0.70 30.53 2.37
C ARG A 157 -1.00 29.73 3.63
N ASN A 158 -1.20 28.41 3.47
CA ASN A 158 -1.78 27.57 4.54
C ASN A 158 -0.77 26.63 5.21
N THR A 159 0.45 26.49 4.67
CA THR A 159 1.44 25.59 5.29
C THR A 159 2.00 26.19 6.57
N ASP A 160 1.87 25.45 7.65
CA ASP A 160 2.50 25.70 8.93
C ASP A 160 3.21 24.42 9.38
N LEU A 161 4.53 24.49 9.59
CA LEU A 161 5.36 23.39 10.06
C LEU A 161 5.90 23.63 11.48
N ALA A 162 5.42 24.69 12.16
CA ALA A 162 5.90 25.03 13.51
C ALA A 162 5.65 23.91 14.53
N PHE A 163 4.63 23.08 14.31
CA PHE A 163 4.30 21.95 15.18
C PHE A 163 5.16 20.70 14.95
N PHE A 164 6.06 20.71 13.95
CA PHE A 164 6.87 19.53 13.61
C PHE A 164 7.83 19.21 14.76
N LYS A 165 7.74 17.96 15.21
CA LYS A 165 8.60 17.34 16.21
C LYS A 165 9.62 16.41 15.52
N PRO A 166 10.67 15.97 16.20
CA PRO A 166 11.66 15.06 15.62
C PRO A 166 11.07 13.81 14.97
N TYR A 167 10.01 13.24 15.53
CA TYR A 167 9.37 12.06 14.94
C TYR A 167 8.68 12.36 13.59
N HIS A 168 8.13 13.56 13.38
CA HIS A 168 7.57 13.95 12.08
C HIS A 168 8.69 13.99 11.03
N VAL A 169 9.85 14.56 11.39
CA VAL A 169 11.01 14.64 10.49
C VAL A 169 11.53 13.25 10.14
N LEU A 170 11.64 12.36 11.11
CA LEU A 170 12.05 10.98 10.85
C LEU A 170 11.02 10.28 9.94
N TRP A 171 9.73 10.42 10.18
CA TRP A 171 8.71 9.82 9.32
C TRP A 171 8.75 10.35 7.89
N LEU A 172 8.88 11.67 7.68
CA LEU A 172 8.94 12.23 6.32
C LEU A 172 10.18 11.76 5.55
N VAL A 173 11.34 11.65 6.21
CA VAL A 173 12.58 11.15 5.59
C VAL A 173 12.41 9.67 5.20
N ARG A 174 11.87 8.83 6.12
CA ARG A 174 11.59 7.43 5.83
C ARG A 174 10.56 7.27 4.70
N LYS A 175 9.50 8.08 4.72
CA LYS A 175 8.46 8.08 3.70
C LYS A 175 9.05 8.32 2.31
N GLN A 176 10.01 9.26 2.20
CA GLN A 176 10.69 9.53 0.93
C GLN A 176 11.50 8.33 0.43
N PHE A 177 12.17 7.58 1.31
CA PHE A 177 12.91 6.39 0.91
C PHE A 177 11.98 5.29 0.39
N ILE A 178 10.91 5.00 1.15
CA ILE A 178 9.91 3.99 0.77
C ILE A 178 9.28 4.36 -0.57
N ARG A 179 8.84 5.62 -0.72
CA ARG A 179 8.24 6.10 -1.96
C ARG A 179 9.18 5.95 -3.15
N THR A 180 10.45 6.33 -2.98
CA THR A 180 11.44 6.18 -4.04
C THR A 180 11.63 4.73 -4.44
N ALA A 181 11.72 3.81 -3.45
CA ALA A 181 11.94 2.38 -3.69
C ALA A 181 10.74 1.67 -4.33
N THR A 182 9.52 2.13 -4.08
CA THR A 182 8.29 1.42 -4.47
C THR A 182 7.57 2.03 -5.68
N ALA A 183 7.64 3.34 -5.85
CA ALA A 183 7.01 4.06 -6.96
C ALA A 183 8.02 4.91 -7.76
N GLY A 184 8.94 5.62 -7.08
CA GLY A 184 9.84 6.56 -7.74
C GLY A 184 10.75 5.93 -8.79
N VAL A 185 11.28 4.72 -8.57
CA VAL A 185 12.18 4.04 -9.52
C VAL A 185 11.45 3.21 -10.59
N THR A 186 10.11 3.21 -10.60
CA THR A 186 9.31 2.45 -11.57
C THR A 186 9.01 3.23 -12.85
N GLY A 187 9.26 4.54 -12.86
CA GLY A 187 8.87 5.43 -13.96
C GLY A 187 7.44 5.98 -13.83
N PHE A 188 6.69 5.57 -12.81
CA PHE A 188 5.29 5.98 -12.61
C PHE A 188 5.11 7.50 -12.67
N ASP A 189 5.98 8.27 -12.02
CA ASP A 189 5.85 9.74 -11.95
C ASP A 189 6.24 10.47 -13.25
N SER A 190 6.97 9.84 -14.17
CA SER A 190 7.55 10.45 -15.37
C SER A 190 7.58 9.46 -16.53
N PRO A 191 6.39 9.16 -17.09
CA PRO A 191 6.24 8.09 -18.08
C PRO A 191 6.83 8.43 -19.46
N VAL A 192 7.01 9.73 -19.77
CA VAL A 192 7.51 10.21 -21.07
C VAL A 192 8.98 10.61 -21.01
N LEU A 193 9.37 11.38 -19.99
CA LEU A 193 10.74 11.87 -19.85
C LEU A 193 11.69 10.90 -19.13
N GLU A 194 11.14 9.87 -18.50
CA GLU A 194 11.91 8.88 -17.71
C GLU A 194 12.86 9.54 -16.67
N SER A 195 12.46 10.71 -16.15
CA SER A 195 13.31 11.51 -15.25
C SER A 195 13.39 10.95 -13.82
N SER A 196 12.74 9.85 -13.54
CA SER A 196 12.53 9.29 -12.20
C SER A 196 13.80 9.12 -11.36
N LEU A 197 14.93 8.73 -11.97
CA LEU A 197 16.20 8.58 -11.24
C LEU A 197 16.76 9.94 -10.81
N MET A 198 16.69 10.95 -11.67
CA MET A 198 17.14 12.31 -11.34
C MET A 198 16.20 13.02 -10.36
N ASP A 199 14.91 12.72 -10.44
CA ASP A 199 13.91 13.13 -9.45
C ASP A 199 14.24 12.56 -8.07
N ALA A 200 14.59 11.27 -7.99
CA ALA A 200 15.02 10.63 -6.76
C ALA A 200 16.31 11.26 -6.20
N VAL A 201 17.28 11.61 -7.05
CA VAL A 201 18.48 12.36 -6.62
C VAL A 201 18.10 13.69 -5.96
N THR A 202 17.15 14.42 -6.57
CA THR A 202 16.69 15.72 -6.06
C THR A 202 15.96 15.57 -4.72
N ALA A 203 15.07 14.60 -4.61
CA ALA A 203 14.33 14.33 -3.38
C ALA A 203 15.25 13.83 -2.24
N PHE A 204 16.25 13.00 -2.54
CA PHE A 204 17.25 12.55 -1.57
C PHE A 204 18.16 13.69 -1.10
N ALA A 205 18.58 14.58 -2.01
CA ALA A 205 19.34 15.77 -1.63
C ALA A 205 18.53 16.69 -0.69
N LYS A 206 17.21 16.77 -0.89
CA LYS A 206 16.34 17.53 0.00
C LYS A 206 16.13 16.81 1.35
N ALA A 207 15.93 15.50 1.36
CA ALA A 207 15.82 14.71 2.59
C ALA A 207 17.09 14.81 3.44
N GLU A 208 18.28 14.80 2.81
CA GLU A 208 19.57 15.06 3.48
C GLU A 208 19.60 16.45 4.13
N GLN A 209 19.26 17.51 3.37
CA GLN A 209 19.21 18.89 3.90
C GLN A 209 18.23 19.01 5.07
N ILE A 210 17.09 18.33 5.02
CA ILE A 210 16.13 18.31 6.13
C ILE A 210 16.74 17.65 7.35
N LEU A 211 17.42 16.52 7.20
CA LEU A 211 18.07 15.83 8.31
C LEU A 211 19.22 16.68 8.92
N GLU A 212 19.98 17.39 8.08
CA GLU A 212 21.07 18.29 8.52
C GLU A 212 20.57 19.45 9.40
N LEU A 213 19.35 19.94 9.25
CA LEU A 213 18.75 20.93 10.15
C LEU A 213 18.69 20.41 11.62
N TYR A 214 18.70 19.11 11.79
CA TYR A 214 18.64 18.43 13.09
C TYR A 214 19.99 17.81 13.52
N ASP A 215 21.11 18.22 12.90
CA ASP A 215 22.47 17.76 13.21
C ASP A 215 22.81 17.84 14.69
N HIS A 216 22.32 18.88 15.38
CA HIS A 216 22.52 19.10 16.82
C HIS A 216 21.86 18.02 17.72
N LYS A 217 20.96 17.20 17.20
CA LYS A 217 20.31 16.11 17.96
C LYS A 217 21.13 14.82 17.96
N PHE A 218 22.07 14.65 17.03
CA PHE A 218 22.93 13.48 17.02
C PHE A 218 23.86 13.48 18.23
N THR A 219 23.76 12.46 19.06
CA THR A 219 24.74 12.18 20.12
C THR A 219 25.87 11.28 19.61
N ASN A 220 25.58 10.47 18.58
CA ASN A 220 26.53 9.59 17.91
C ASN A 220 27.02 10.23 16.58
N SER A 221 28.24 10.81 16.63
CA SER A 221 28.86 11.43 15.45
C SER A 221 29.13 10.44 14.30
N GLN A 222 29.37 9.16 14.59
CA GLN A 222 29.58 8.15 13.57
C GLN A 222 28.28 7.86 12.81
N LEU A 223 27.14 7.87 13.49
CA LEU A 223 25.83 7.72 12.84
C LEU A 223 25.54 8.88 11.88
N GLN A 224 25.85 10.11 12.30
CA GLN A 224 25.73 11.29 11.43
C GLN A 224 26.62 11.20 10.19
N LEU A 225 27.87 10.76 10.33
CA LEU A 225 28.78 10.54 9.21
C LEU A 225 28.27 9.43 8.27
N SER A 226 27.71 8.36 8.83
CA SER A 226 27.11 7.27 8.06
C SER A 226 25.94 7.74 7.19
N TRP A 227 25.11 8.66 7.67
CA TRP A 227 24.06 9.29 6.88
C TRP A 227 24.61 10.05 5.67
N LYS A 228 25.59 10.95 5.90
CA LYS A 228 26.23 11.74 4.84
C LYS A 228 26.81 10.85 3.74
N GLU A 229 27.53 9.80 4.17
CA GLU A 229 28.12 8.86 3.22
C GLU A 229 27.05 8.06 2.46
N LYS A 230 25.99 7.60 3.14
CA LYS A 230 24.93 6.83 2.50
C LYS A 230 24.12 7.67 1.49
N PHE A 231 23.79 8.92 1.82
CA PHE A 231 23.17 9.84 0.86
C PHE A 231 24.08 10.10 -0.34
N ARG A 232 25.38 10.33 -0.13
CA ARG A 232 26.35 10.53 -1.19
C ARG A 232 26.40 9.33 -2.14
N GLN A 233 26.54 8.11 -1.59
CA GLN A 233 26.58 6.86 -2.36
C GLN A 233 25.28 6.64 -3.15
N SER A 234 24.13 6.81 -2.51
CA SER A 234 22.82 6.59 -3.15
C SER A 234 22.57 7.57 -4.29
N LYS A 235 22.85 8.87 -4.07
CA LYS A 235 22.74 9.88 -5.12
C LYS A 235 23.69 9.61 -6.29
N GLN A 236 24.91 9.13 -6.01
CA GLN A 236 25.89 8.78 -7.06
C GLN A 236 25.42 7.55 -7.84
N PHE A 237 24.91 6.51 -7.17
CA PHE A 237 24.36 5.32 -7.82
C PHE A 237 23.23 5.68 -8.80
N LEU A 238 22.27 6.51 -8.35
CA LEU A 238 21.17 7.00 -9.18
C LEU A 238 21.65 7.83 -10.39
N LYS A 239 22.62 8.75 -10.18
CA LYS A 239 23.15 9.63 -11.23
C LYS A 239 23.91 8.87 -12.32
N ASN A 240 24.58 7.79 -11.96
CA ASN A 240 25.43 7.01 -12.87
C ASN A 240 24.65 5.93 -13.63
N SER A 241 23.34 5.84 -13.40
CA SER A 241 22.46 4.86 -14.03
C SER A 241 21.55 5.51 -15.06
N ASN A 242 21.17 4.78 -16.10
CA ASN A 242 20.05 5.12 -16.96
C ASN A 242 18.80 4.35 -16.50
N PHE A 243 17.62 4.80 -16.93
CA PHE A 243 16.35 4.24 -16.46
C PHE A 243 16.14 2.78 -16.90
N GLU A 244 16.49 2.45 -18.14
CA GLU A 244 16.26 1.11 -18.72
C GLU A 244 17.09 0.04 -18.01
N ASP A 245 18.40 0.30 -17.81
CA ASP A 245 19.35 -0.66 -17.21
C ASP A 245 19.48 -0.51 -15.70
N PHE A 246 18.63 0.29 -15.06
CA PHE A 246 18.73 0.55 -13.63
C PHE A 246 18.55 -0.72 -12.79
N ASN A 247 19.54 -1.03 -11.97
CA ASN A 247 19.49 -2.18 -11.07
C ASN A 247 18.71 -1.85 -9.79
N ARG A 248 17.40 -2.01 -9.87
CA ARG A 248 16.45 -1.72 -8.77
C ARG A 248 16.63 -2.66 -7.58
N TYR A 249 17.00 -3.92 -7.85
CA TYR A 249 17.32 -4.88 -6.79
C TYR A 249 18.52 -4.40 -5.95
N GLU A 250 19.61 -4.03 -6.61
CA GLU A 250 20.81 -3.53 -5.94
C GLU A 250 20.52 -2.22 -5.20
N PHE A 251 19.75 -1.31 -5.81
CA PHE A 251 19.37 -0.05 -5.20
C PHE A 251 18.61 -0.25 -3.89
N ILE A 252 17.61 -1.13 -3.87
CA ILE A 252 16.84 -1.40 -2.65
C ILE A 252 17.74 -2.05 -1.59
N LYS A 253 18.46 -3.10 -1.97
CA LYS A 253 19.27 -3.91 -1.06
C LYS A 253 20.44 -3.15 -0.45
N SER A 254 21.15 -2.35 -1.28
CA SER A 254 22.41 -1.71 -0.86
C SER A 254 22.26 -0.24 -0.49
N HIS A 255 21.13 0.39 -0.82
CA HIS A 255 20.92 1.80 -0.50
C HIS A 255 19.70 2.04 0.38
N ILE A 256 18.52 1.52 0.03
CA ILE A 256 17.29 1.77 0.78
C ILE A 256 17.28 1.04 2.14
N ASP A 257 17.52 -0.27 2.15
CA ASP A 257 17.51 -1.04 3.39
C ASP A 257 18.55 -0.54 4.40
N PRO A 258 19.81 -0.22 4.03
CA PRO A 258 20.74 0.43 4.94
C PRO A 258 20.26 1.81 5.45
N MET A 259 19.54 2.61 4.63
CA MET A 259 18.93 3.86 5.10
C MET A 259 17.84 3.63 6.14
N LEU A 260 17.04 2.56 6.01
CA LEU A 260 16.04 2.17 7.00
C LEU A 260 16.69 1.73 8.32
N VAL A 261 17.84 1.04 8.27
CA VAL A 261 18.65 0.72 9.47
C VAL A 261 19.14 2.00 10.13
N LEU A 262 19.76 2.91 9.37
CA LEU A 262 20.24 4.20 9.91
C LEU A 262 19.07 5.02 10.50
N TRP A 263 17.89 4.96 9.91
CA TRP A 263 16.70 5.62 10.43
C TRP A 263 16.30 5.07 11.81
N ASN A 264 16.28 3.75 11.97
CA ASN A 264 16.00 3.10 13.26
C ASN A 264 17.03 3.49 14.32
N ASP A 265 18.31 3.52 13.95
CA ASP A 265 19.38 3.90 14.87
C ASP A 265 19.31 5.39 15.25
N THR A 266 18.89 6.26 14.30
CA THR A 266 18.64 7.68 14.57
C THR A 266 17.47 7.88 15.52
N ALA A 267 16.40 7.12 15.38
CA ALA A 267 15.26 7.19 16.29
C ALA A 267 15.69 6.85 17.75
N LYS A 268 16.58 5.87 17.91
CA LYS A 268 17.16 5.51 19.21
C LYS A 268 18.12 6.60 19.72
N ASP A 269 19.04 7.09 18.87
CA ASP A 269 20.02 8.12 19.23
C ASP A 269 19.37 9.43 19.66
N TRP A 270 18.29 9.84 18.97
CA TRP A 270 17.52 11.03 19.32
C TRP A 270 16.49 10.78 20.45
N ASN A 271 16.41 9.58 20.96
CA ASN A 271 15.43 9.15 21.96
C ASN A 271 13.98 9.50 21.55
N VAL A 272 13.62 9.19 20.31
CA VAL A 272 12.31 9.50 19.74
C VAL A 272 11.30 8.42 20.09
N ALA A 273 10.20 8.82 20.75
CA ALA A 273 9.01 7.99 20.92
C ALA A 273 7.99 8.33 19.82
N PHE A 274 7.59 7.34 19.05
CA PHE A 274 6.54 7.50 18.02
C PHE A 274 5.16 7.41 18.66
N PRO A 275 4.28 8.43 18.45
CA PRO A 275 2.98 8.47 19.11
C PRO A 275 1.99 7.44 18.56
N LEU A 276 2.20 6.91 17.36
CA LEU A 276 1.35 5.94 16.70
C LEU A 276 2.14 5.05 15.74
N GLN A 277 1.50 3.96 15.32
CA GLN A 277 2.00 3.02 14.34
C GLN A 277 1.53 3.44 12.95
N MET A 278 2.47 3.55 12.01
CA MET A 278 2.19 3.76 10.59
C MET A 278 2.00 2.41 9.87
N ALA A 279 1.59 2.45 8.60
CA ALA A 279 1.48 1.24 7.79
C ALA A 279 2.78 0.44 7.75
N MET A 280 3.91 1.11 7.51
CA MET A 280 5.22 0.51 7.73
C MET A 280 5.56 0.58 9.22
N ASP A 281 5.87 -0.58 9.80
CA ASP A 281 6.24 -0.69 11.22
C ASP A 281 7.43 0.22 11.56
N ASN A 282 7.34 0.89 12.72
CA ASN A 282 8.38 1.83 13.13
C ASN A 282 9.72 1.13 13.43
N ASN A 283 9.76 -0.18 13.56
CA ASN A 283 10.99 -0.97 13.77
C ASN A 283 11.49 -1.66 12.49
N ALA A 284 10.79 -1.52 11.36
CA ALA A 284 11.18 -2.16 10.11
C ALA A 284 12.55 -1.66 9.62
N SER A 285 13.49 -2.58 9.42
CA SER A 285 14.85 -2.31 8.94
C SER A 285 15.05 -2.64 7.46
N SER A 286 14.04 -3.20 6.82
CA SER A 286 13.97 -3.49 5.40
C SER A 286 12.54 -3.38 4.93
N LEU A 287 12.36 -3.00 3.66
CA LEU A 287 11.05 -2.99 3.02
C LEU A 287 10.41 -4.41 2.98
N PHE A 288 11.24 -5.45 2.98
CA PHE A 288 10.84 -6.86 2.89
C PHE A 288 11.05 -7.64 4.20
N SER A 289 11.19 -6.96 5.33
CA SER A 289 11.22 -7.65 6.64
C SER A 289 9.87 -8.28 6.96
N LYS A 290 9.86 -9.33 7.80
CA LYS A 290 8.62 -10.01 8.21
C LYS A 290 7.64 -9.05 8.89
N GLU A 291 8.18 -8.09 9.60
CA GLU A 291 7.47 -7.05 10.35
C GLU A 291 7.39 -5.73 9.57
N ALA A 292 7.62 -5.73 8.25
CA ALA A 292 7.64 -4.49 7.46
C ALA A 292 6.31 -3.73 7.55
N LEU A 293 5.19 -4.46 7.51
CA LEU A 293 3.85 -3.88 7.52
C LEU A 293 3.09 -4.25 8.79
N SER A 294 2.43 -3.28 9.39
CA SER A 294 1.63 -3.43 10.59
C SER A 294 0.22 -3.95 10.27
N LEU A 295 -0.14 -5.13 10.77
CA LEU A 295 -1.50 -5.68 10.63
C LEU A 295 -2.56 -4.76 11.24
N ASP A 296 -2.25 -4.04 12.32
CA ASP A 296 -3.16 -3.08 12.96
C ASP A 296 -3.60 -1.96 12.01
N PHE A 297 -2.69 -1.53 11.12
CA PHE A 297 -3.00 -0.47 10.16
C PHE A 297 -4.03 -0.89 9.11
N PHE A 298 -4.03 -2.17 8.72
CA PHE A 298 -4.91 -2.72 7.70
C PHE A 298 -6.21 -3.31 8.26
N ALA A 299 -6.45 -3.22 9.55
CA ALA A 299 -7.62 -3.77 10.20
C ALA A 299 -8.56 -2.67 10.70
N ASP A 300 -9.87 -2.87 10.61
CA ASP A 300 -10.88 -1.95 11.15
C ASP A 300 -10.81 -1.79 12.66
N GLN A 301 -10.27 -2.79 13.34
CA GLN A 301 -10.14 -2.83 14.78
C GLN A 301 -8.73 -3.22 15.16
N LYS A 302 -8.27 -2.75 16.32
CA LYS A 302 -6.97 -3.12 16.85
C LYS A 302 -6.80 -4.65 16.86
N VAL A 303 -5.82 -5.13 16.11
CA VAL A 303 -5.46 -6.55 16.07
C VAL A 303 -4.74 -6.89 17.37
N THR A 304 -5.37 -7.69 18.20
CA THR A 304 -4.68 -8.25 19.36
C THR A 304 -3.65 -9.28 18.87
N PRO A 305 -2.54 -9.51 19.60
CA PRO A 305 -1.49 -10.43 19.15
C PRO A 305 -2.07 -11.77 18.65
N LEU A 306 -1.63 -12.20 17.48
CA LEU A 306 -2.02 -13.50 16.89
C LEU A 306 -1.32 -14.62 17.66
N THR A 307 -2.01 -15.19 18.66
CA THR A 307 -1.51 -16.33 19.43
C THR A 307 -1.79 -17.63 18.69
N GLU A 308 -1.06 -18.69 19.04
CA GLU A 308 -1.30 -20.03 18.49
C GLU A 308 -2.75 -20.49 18.70
N GLU A 309 -3.33 -20.15 19.86
CA GLU A 309 -4.72 -20.50 20.18
C GLU A 309 -5.73 -19.84 19.27
N LYS A 310 -5.53 -18.55 18.93
CA LYS A 310 -6.39 -17.82 18.00
C LYS A 310 -6.27 -18.39 16.60
N ILE A 311 -5.06 -18.64 16.14
CA ILE A 311 -4.78 -19.21 14.81
C ILE A 311 -5.42 -20.62 14.73
N ALA A 312 -5.24 -21.47 15.75
CA ALA A 312 -5.82 -22.80 15.79
C ALA A 312 -7.35 -22.79 15.77
N LEU A 313 -7.98 -21.91 16.58
CA LEU A 313 -9.43 -21.74 16.59
C LEU A 313 -9.94 -21.23 15.25
N GLY A 314 -9.30 -20.19 14.69
CA GLY A 314 -9.65 -19.63 13.38
C GLY A 314 -9.51 -20.68 12.26
N LYS A 315 -8.43 -21.48 12.26
CA LYS A 315 -8.24 -22.60 11.34
C LYS A 315 -9.34 -23.65 11.48
N ARG A 316 -9.74 -23.99 12.71
CA ARG A 316 -10.85 -24.92 12.95
C ARG A 316 -12.15 -24.42 12.34
N LEU A 317 -12.52 -23.15 12.61
CA LEU A 317 -13.70 -22.49 12.05
C LEU A 317 -13.64 -22.41 10.52
N PHE A 318 -12.48 -22.09 9.95
CA PHE A 318 -12.24 -22.02 8.51
C PHE A 318 -12.50 -23.36 7.79
N ASN A 319 -12.29 -24.48 8.48
CA ASN A 319 -12.51 -25.83 7.98
C ASN A 319 -13.87 -26.42 8.38
N ASP A 320 -14.71 -25.68 9.13
CA ASP A 320 -15.96 -26.22 9.65
C ASP A 320 -17.10 -26.10 8.64
N PRO A 321 -17.61 -27.21 8.06
CA PRO A 321 -18.71 -27.16 7.11
C PRO A 321 -20.05 -26.77 7.75
N GLN A 322 -20.17 -26.83 9.07
CA GLN A 322 -21.41 -26.42 9.78
C GLN A 322 -21.68 -24.92 9.67
N LEU A 323 -20.70 -24.13 9.26
CA LEU A 323 -20.89 -22.71 8.90
C LEU A 323 -21.88 -22.54 7.74
N SER A 324 -21.98 -23.50 6.82
CA SER A 324 -22.94 -23.45 5.70
C SER A 324 -24.27 -24.11 6.06
N THR A 325 -25.34 -23.69 5.40
CA THR A 325 -26.67 -24.30 5.59
C THR A 325 -26.70 -25.76 5.12
N SER A 326 -25.96 -26.06 4.05
CA SER A 326 -25.84 -27.43 3.51
C SER A 326 -24.99 -28.35 4.40
N GLN A 327 -24.19 -27.79 5.29
CA GLN A 327 -23.18 -28.50 6.11
C GLN A 327 -22.13 -29.26 5.27
N THR A 328 -21.91 -28.83 4.02
CA THR A 328 -20.97 -29.46 3.08
C THR A 328 -19.91 -28.51 2.57
N ILE A 329 -20.06 -27.19 2.82
CA ILE A 329 -19.18 -26.15 2.35
C ILE A 329 -18.50 -25.47 3.54
N SER A 330 -17.19 -25.40 3.51
CA SER A 330 -16.35 -24.60 4.43
C SER A 330 -15.50 -23.63 3.62
N CYS A 331 -14.78 -22.70 4.27
CA CYS A 331 -13.87 -21.80 3.56
C CYS A 331 -12.79 -22.58 2.80
N SER A 332 -12.29 -23.69 3.38
CA SER A 332 -11.29 -24.57 2.75
C SER A 332 -11.81 -25.33 1.52
N THR A 333 -13.11 -25.32 1.24
CA THR A 333 -13.67 -25.91 0.01
C THR A 333 -13.18 -25.14 -1.23
N CYS A 334 -13.13 -23.80 -1.14
CA CYS A 334 -12.68 -22.90 -2.22
C CYS A 334 -11.28 -22.33 -1.98
N HIS A 335 -10.76 -22.38 -0.75
CA HIS A 335 -9.44 -21.87 -0.38
C HIS A 335 -8.56 -22.99 0.16
N LYS A 336 -8.04 -23.82 -0.76
CA LYS A 336 -7.25 -25.03 -0.47
C LYS A 336 -5.81 -24.65 -0.12
N SER A 337 -5.34 -25.08 1.04
CA SER A 337 -3.98 -24.75 1.53
C SER A 337 -2.87 -25.23 0.58
N GLU A 338 -3.03 -26.38 -0.06
CA GLU A 338 -2.08 -26.94 -1.01
C GLU A 338 -1.99 -26.17 -2.34
N LEU A 339 -2.96 -25.32 -2.65
CA LEU A 339 -3.01 -24.43 -3.82
C LEU A 339 -2.82 -22.94 -3.43
N ALA A 340 -2.06 -22.69 -2.38
CA ALA A 340 -1.86 -21.33 -1.84
C ALA A 340 -3.20 -20.62 -1.57
N PHE A 341 -4.19 -21.36 -1.05
CA PHE A 341 -5.53 -20.89 -0.71
C PHE A 341 -6.35 -20.35 -1.91
N THR A 342 -6.22 -20.99 -3.07
CA THR A 342 -7.16 -20.96 -4.21
C THR A 342 -7.84 -22.31 -4.36
N ASP A 343 -8.77 -22.46 -5.32
CA ASP A 343 -9.39 -23.75 -5.65
C ASP A 343 -8.83 -24.45 -6.89
N GLY A 344 -8.04 -23.72 -7.69
CA GLY A 344 -7.45 -24.19 -8.96
C GLY A 344 -8.45 -24.29 -10.10
N LEU A 345 -9.65 -23.70 -9.97
CA LEU A 345 -10.71 -23.74 -10.99
C LEU A 345 -10.76 -22.42 -11.76
N VAL A 346 -11.27 -22.44 -12.97
CA VAL A 346 -11.51 -21.23 -13.78
C VAL A 346 -12.44 -20.28 -13.05
N THR A 347 -13.58 -20.79 -12.59
CA THR A 347 -14.46 -20.13 -11.63
C THR A 347 -14.86 -21.15 -10.56
N SER A 348 -15.06 -20.69 -9.32
CA SER A 348 -15.50 -21.57 -8.25
C SER A 348 -16.90 -22.12 -8.56
N SER A 349 -17.20 -23.33 -8.10
CA SER A 349 -18.45 -24.01 -8.40
C SER A 349 -19.68 -23.16 -7.99
N GLY A 350 -20.53 -22.85 -8.97
CA GLY A 350 -21.72 -22.02 -8.77
C GLY A 350 -21.46 -20.51 -8.74
N LEU A 351 -20.22 -20.06 -8.94
CA LEU A 351 -19.82 -18.64 -8.96
C LEU A 351 -19.32 -18.23 -10.35
N ASN A 352 -19.33 -16.92 -10.61
CA ASN A 352 -18.88 -16.35 -11.89
C ASN A 352 -17.42 -15.90 -11.88
N ARG A 353 -16.74 -15.96 -10.72
CA ARG A 353 -15.38 -15.48 -10.55
C ARG A 353 -14.45 -16.58 -10.01
N ASN A 354 -13.18 -16.46 -10.36
CA ASN A 354 -12.11 -17.27 -9.81
C ASN A 354 -11.95 -17.04 -8.30
N SER A 355 -11.48 -18.07 -7.56
CA SER A 355 -11.18 -17.96 -6.13
C SER A 355 -9.81 -17.30 -5.90
N PRO A 356 -9.74 -16.08 -5.35
CA PRO A 356 -8.44 -15.45 -5.10
C PRO A 356 -7.71 -16.13 -3.95
N SER A 357 -6.37 -16.09 -4.00
CA SER A 357 -5.54 -16.51 -2.87
C SER A 357 -5.82 -15.67 -1.63
N LEU A 358 -5.84 -16.30 -0.46
CA LEU A 358 -5.93 -15.60 0.83
C LEU A 358 -4.56 -15.22 1.40
N THR A 359 -3.47 -15.72 0.82
CA THR A 359 -2.13 -15.34 1.29
C THR A 359 -1.92 -13.84 1.12
N TYR A 360 -1.35 -13.20 2.15
CA TYR A 360 -1.11 -11.75 2.19
C TYR A 360 -2.36 -10.86 2.03
N SER A 361 -3.57 -11.43 2.00
CA SER A 361 -4.80 -10.65 1.84
C SER A 361 -5.07 -9.69 3.00
N ALA A 362 -4.40 -9.85 4.13
CA ALA A 362 -4.48 -8.92 5.25
C ALA A 362 -3.89 -7.53 4.94
N TYR A 363 -3.03 -7.40 3.93
CA TYR A 363 -2.32 -6.15 3.60
C TYR A 363 -2.96 -5.44 2.40
N GLN A 364 -4.26 -5.17 2.45
CA GLN A 364 -4.99 -4.45 1.41
C GLN A 364 -6.14 -3.63 2.01
N GLN A 365 -6.59 -2.61 1.26
CA GLN A 365 -7.71 -1.74 1.61
C GLN A 365 -8.90 -2.08 0.71
N GLY A 366 -9.68 -3.06 1.10
CA GLY A 366 -10.83 -3.54 0.35
C GLY A 366 -10.69 -4.97 -0.18
N PHE A 367 -11.79 -5.69 -0.15
CA PHE A 367 -11.86 -7.13 -0.35
C PHE A 367 -12.85 -7.48 -1.47
N PHE A 368 -12.76 -8.71 -1.98
CA PHE A 368 -13.28 -9.17 -3.26
C PHE A 368 -12.60 -8.48 -4.46
N TYR A 369 -12.83 -8.99 -5.66
CA TYR A 369 -12.30 -8.39 -6.88
C TYR A 369 -12.85 -6.98 -7.15
N ASP A 370 -14.08 -6.70 -6.71
CA ASP A 370 -14.78 -5.43 -6.92
C ASP A 370 -14.74 -4.49 -5.69
N LYS A 371 -13.95 -4.80 -4.67
CA LYS A 371 -13.81 -4.02 -3.42
C LYS A 371 -15.13 -3.74 -2.70
N ARG A 372 -16.11 -4.66 -2.77
CA ARG A 372 -17.42 -4.46 -2.12
C ARG A 372 -17.41 -4.63 -0.60
N ALA A 373 -16.34 -5.14 -0.01
CA ALA A 373 -16.18 -5.22 1.45
C ALA A 373 -14.95 -4.42 1.90
N GLY A 374 -15.10 -3.66 2.98
CA GLY A 374 -14.02 -2.80 3.51
C GLY A 374 -13.04 -3.52 4.44
N SER A 375 -13.42 -4.69 5.00
CA SER A 375 -12.60 -5.45 5.95
C SER A 375 -12.72 -6.96 5.76
N LEU A 376 -11.77 -7.72 6.32
CA LEU A 376 -11.82 -9.19 6.35
C LEU A 376 -13.09 -9.67 7.06
N GLU A 377 -13.43 -9.08 8.19
CA GLU A 377 -14.63 -9.41 8.95
C GLU A 377 -15.91 -9.15 8.14
N GLY A 378 -15.95 -8.06 7.39
CA GLY A 378 -17.05 -7.73 6.48
C GLY A 378 -17.13 -8.70 5.31
N GLN A 379 -15.99 -9.10 4.75
CA GLN A 379 -15.93 -10.12 3.69
C GLN A 379 -16.47 -11.46 4.17
N ILE A 380 -16.04 -11.94 5.35
CA ILE A 380 -16.49 -13.19 5.95
C ILE A 380 -18.02 -13.21 6.10
N VAL A 381 -18.61 -12.11 6.60
CA VAL A 381 -20.07 -11.98 6.71
C VAL A 381 -20.74 -12.04 5.34
N SER A 382 -20.17 -11.38 4.34
CA SER A 382 -20.71 -11.39 2.96
C SER A 382 -20.72 -12.78 2.35
N VAL A 383 -19.63 -13.55 2.52
CA VAL A 383 -19.52 -14.95 2.04
C VAL A 383 -20.52 -15.85 2.75
N ILE A 384 -20.66 -15.74 4.08
CA ILE A 384 -21.58 -16.58 4.86
C ILE A 384 -23.04 -16.31 4.48
N ASN A 385 -23.40 -15.05 4.21
CA ASN A 385 -24.76 -14.67 3.84
C ASN A 385 -25.07 -14.94 2.35
N ASN A 386 -24.08 -15.14 1.50
CA ASN A 386 -24.28 -15.35 0.07
C ASN A 386 -25.02 -16.66 -0.21
N SER A 387 -26.16 -16.57 -0.91
CA SER A 387 -27.01 -17.71 -1.26
C SER A 387 -26.35 -18.72 -2.21
N GLN A 388 -25.36 -18.31 -2.97
CA GLN A 388 -24.58 -19.16 -3.88
C GLN A 388 -23.35 -19.80 -3.21
N GLU A 389 -23.02 -19.39 -1.95
CA GLU A 389 -21.90 -19.89 -1.18
C GLU A 389 -22.42 -20.62 0.08
N PHE A 390 -22.32 -19.98 1.25
CA PHE A 390 -22.69 -20.63 2.51
C PHE A 390 -24.21 -20.63 2.77
N HIS A 391 -24.95 -19.65 2.25
CA HIS A 391 -26.38 -19.46 2.45
C HIS A 391 -26.76 -19.62 3.94
N SER A 392 -26.03 -18.98 4.84
CA SER A 392 -26.10 -19.17 6.29
C SER A 392 -26.13 -17.84 7.04
N ASP A 393 -26.19 -17.90 8.36
CA ASP A 393 -26.20 -16.78 9.27
C ASP A 393 -25.31 -17.08 10.47
N LEU A 394 -24.38 -16.15 10.78
CA LEU A 394 -23.49 -16.27 11.94
C LEU A 394 -24.25 -16.34 13.28
N LYS A 395 -25.45 -15.76 13.38
CA LYS A 395 -26.27 -15.84 14.61
C LYS A 395 -26.73 -17.28 14.88
N ARG A 396 -27.20 -17.98 13.83
CA ARG A 396 -27.58 -19.39 13.91
C ARG A 396 -26.39 -20.26 14.25
N PHE A 397 -25.26 -20.04 13.59
CA PHE A 397 -24.03 -20.79 13.82
C PHE A 397 -23.50 -20.57 15.25
N SER A 398 -23.49 -19.30 15.75
CA SER A 398 -23.05 -19.03 17.13
C SER A 398 -23.90 -19.74 18.17
N ALA A 399 -25.22 -19.79 17.99
CA ALA A 399 -26.11 -20.52 18.91
C ALA A 399 -25.87 -22.04 18.88
N HIS A 400 -25.45 -22.57 17.73
CA HIS A 400 -25.11 -23.98 17.60
C HIS A 400 -23.81 -24.33 18.32
N ILE A 401 -22.72 -23.59 18.05
CA ILE A 401 -21.39 -23.90 18.63
C ILE A 401 -21.29 -23.48 20.11
N ASP A 402 -22.18 -22.63 20.62
CA ASP A 402 -22.24 -22.27 22.05
C ASP A 402 -22.70 -23.46 22.95
N THR A 403 -23.18 -24.53 22.33
CA THR A 403 -23.48 -25.82 23.00
C THR A 403 -22.33 -26.84 22.89
N ASP A 404 -21.32 -26.60 22.05
CA ASP A 404 -20.17 -27.46 21.88
C ASP A 404 -19.08 -27.13 22.92
N VAL A 405 -18.85 -28.10 23.84
CA VAL A 405 -17.87 -27.94 24.93
C VAL A 405 -16.46 -27.68 24.42
N THR A 406 -16.10 -28.18 23.24
CA THR A 406 -14.77 -27.97 22.64
C THR A 406 -14.64 -26.56 22.12
N TYR A 407 -15.65 -26.02 21.41
CA TYR A 407 -15.66 -24.62 20.98
C TYR A 407 -15.66 -23.65 22.16
N ILE A 408 -16.49 -23.90 23.20
CA ILE A 408 -16.51 -23.08 24.41
C ILE A 408 -15.09 -22.99 25.03
N LYS A 409 -14.41 -24.13 25.16
CA LYS A 409 -13.04 -24.20 25.68
C LYS A 409 -12.05 -23.42 24.82
N ASP A 410 -12.11 -23.61 23.49
CA ASP A 410 -11.18 -22.98 22.54
C ASP A 410 -11.39 -21.45 22.50
N PHE A 411 -12.64 -20.96 22.46
CA PHE A 411 -12.93 -19.52 22.53
C PHE A 411 -12.48 -18.89 23.85
N LYS A 412 -12.72 -19.58 24.98
CA LYS A 412 -12.26 -19.12 26.29
C LYS A 412 -10.73 -18.99 26.35
N LYS A 413 -10.00 -19.93 25.71
CA LYS A 413 -8.53 -19.91 25.67
C LYS A 413 -8.03 -18.79 24.77
N ALA A 414 -8.65 -18.60 23.58
CA ALA A 414 -8.19 -17.66 22.56
C ALA A 414 -8.55 -16.20 22.87
N TYR A 415 -9.76 -15.94 23.31
CA TYR A 415 -10.29 -14.55 23.43
C TYR A 415 -10.77 -14.15 24.82
N ALA A 416 -10.92 -15.09 25.75
CA ALA A 416 -11.49 -14.87 27.09
C ALA A 416 -12.89 -14.19 27.08
N THR A 417 -13.62 -14.30 25.96
CA THR A 417 -14.94 -13.70 25.73
C THR A 417 -15.97 -14.74 25.30
N PRO A 418 -17.28 -14.50 25.48
CA PRO A 418 -18.32 -15.41 25.01
C PRO A 418 -18.33 -15.59 23.49
N ILE A 419 -18.83 -16.74 23.04
CA ILE A 419 -19.08 -17.01 21.63
C ILE A 419 -20.21 -16.11 21.13
N ASN A 420 -19.97 -15.41 20.04
CA ASN A 420 -20.96 -14.58 19.34
C ASN A 420 -20.50 -14.32 17.90
N GLN A 421 -21.36 -13.70 17.12
CA GLN A 421 -21.07 -13.39 15.69
C GLN A 421 -19.76 -12.61 15.51
N HIS A 422 -19.47 -11.66 16.40
CA HIS A 422 -18.25 -10.84 16.32
C HIS A 422 -17.00 -11.69 16.56
N THR A 423 -16.97 -12.47 17.66
CA THR A 423 -15.81 -13.31 18.01
C THR A 423 -15.54 -14.42 16.97
N ILE A 424 -16.59 -14.96 16.33
CA ILE A 424 -16.46 -15.97 15.27
C ILE A 424 -15.78 -15.36 14.05
N ARG A 425 -16.30 -14.24 13.52
CA ARG A 425 -15.68 -13.60 12.33
C ARG A 425 -14.27 -13.11 12.61
N THR A 426 -14.00 -12.58 13.82
CA THR A 426 -12.66 -12.18 14.25
C THR A 426 -11.72 -13.38 14.28
N ALA A 427 -12.15 -14.53 14.79
CA ALA A 427 -11.31 -15.73 14.82
C ALA A 427 -10.93 -16.23 13.41
N ILE A 428 -11.90 -16.24 12.48
CA ILE A 428 -11.62 -16.59 11.08
C ILE A 428 -10.68 -15.56 10.45
N ALA A 429 -10.91 -14.26 10.70
CA ALA A 429 -10.06 -13.19 10.19
C ALA A 429 -8.63 -13.27 10.75
N ASP A 430 -8.45 -13.61 12.03
CA ASP A 430 -7.14 -13.79 12.66
C ASP A 430 -6.36 -14.95 12.04
N TYR A 431 -7.05 -16.05 11.68
CA TYR A 431 -6.42 -17.12 10.90
C TYR A 431 -6.00 -16.62 9.50
N VAL A 432 -6.86 -15.91 8.77
CA VAL A 432 -6.50 -15.37 7.46
C VAL A 432 -5.35 -14.36 7.58
N ARG A 433 -5.33 -13.51 8.61
CA ARG A 433 -4.20 -12.61 8.91
C ARG A 433 -2.89 -13.34 9.18
N SER A 434 -2.92 -14.59 9.63
CA SER A 434 -1.73 -15.40 9.84
C SER A 434 -1.13 -15.99 8.56
N LEU A 435 -1.84 -15.91 7.42
CA LEU A 435 -1.41 -16.47 6.13
C LEU A 435 -0.43 -15.55 5.40
N ASN A 436 0.58 -15.08 6.10
CA ASN A 436 1.66 -14.25 5.57
C ASN A 436 3.00 -14.81 6.06
N TYR A 437 3.74 -15.46 5.18
CA TYR A 437 4.91 -16.26 5.58
C TYR A 437 6.23 -15.49 5.47
N TRP A 438 6.35 -14.55 4.51
CA TRP A 438 7.54 -13.73 4.26
C TRP A 438 8.84 -14.54 4.21
N ASN A 439 8.80 -15.73 3.60
CA ASN A 439 9.92 -16.68 3.57
C ASN A 439 10.20 -17.23 2.17
N SER A 440 9.69 -16.57 1.13
CA SER A 440 9.98 -16.94 -0.25
C SER A 440 11.48 -16.81 -0.56
N LYS A 441 11.92 -17.45 -1.65
CA LYS A 441 13.31 -17.29 -2.15
C LYS A 441 13.68 -15.82 -2.31
N TRP A 442 12.76 -14.99 -2.85
CA TRP A 442 12.92 -13.55 -2.97
C TRP A 442 13.18 -12.88 -1.62
N ASP A 443 12.27 -13.08 -0.65
CA ASP A 443 12.33 -12.43 0.66
C ASP A 443 13.66 -12.71 1.39
N ARG A 444 14.08 -13.96 1.35
CA ARG A 444 15.32 -14.39 2.02
C ARG A 444 16.58 -13.82 1.36
N ASN A 445 16.58 -13.67 0.03
CA ASN A 445 17.70 -13.07 -0.69
C ASN A 445 17.79 -11.56 -0.49
N ILE A 446 16.67 -10.85 -0.53
CA ILE A 446 16.68 -9.39 -0.36
C ILE A 446 17.11 -9.01 1.07
N ARG A 447 16.74 -9.81 2.08
CA ARG A 447 17.17 -9.66 3.48
C ARG A 447 18.58 -10.18 3.78
N ASN A 448 19.34 -10.63 2.78
CA ASN A 448 20.68 -11.23 2.96
C ASN A 448 20.73 -12.51 3.82
N GLU A 449 19.62 -13.23 3.98
CA GLU A 449 19.60 -14.53 4.67
C GLU A 449 20.23 -15.63 3.81
N ILE A 450 20.09 -15.53 2.50
CA ILE A 450 20.70 -16.41 1.49
C ILE A 450 21.17 -15.57 0.30
N ASN A 451 22.02 -16.15 -0.57
CA ASN A 451 22.45 -15.53 -1.82
C ASN A 451 22.36 -16.54 -2.96
N THR A 452 21.14 -16.79 -3.45
CA THR A 452 20.83 -17.86 -4.41
C THR A 452 20.00 -17.40 -5.60
N LEU A 453 19.71 -16.08 -5.71
CA LEU A 453 19.05 -15.55 -6.90
C LEU A 453 20.00 -15.64 -8.11
N THR A 454 19.46 -16.09 -9.22
CA THR A 454 20.13 -16.08 -10.52
C THR A 454 20.09 -14.70 -11.16
N ALA A 455 20.96 -14.46 -12.15
CA ALA A 455 20.93 -13.22 -12.93
C ALA A 455 19.55 -13.00 -13.61
N SER A 456 18.92 -14.07 -14.10
CA SER A 456 17.58 -14.03 -14.70
C SER A 456 16.51 -13.58 -13.71
N GLU A 457 16.52 -14.10 -12.47
CA GLU A 457 15.55 -13.73 -11.43
C GLU A 457 15.72 -12.26 -10.99
N ILE A 458 16.96 -11.79 -10.87
CA ILE A 458 17.26 -10.38 -10.56
C ILE A 458 16.84 -9.48 -11.72
N ASN A 459 17.15 -9.87 -12.97
CA ASN A 459 16.73 -9.12 -14.15
C ASN A 459 15.21 -9.07 -14.27
N GLY A 460 14.53 -10.16 -13.98
CA GLY A 460 13.06 -10.20 -13.93
C GLY A 460 12.46 -9.19 -12.95
N PHE A 461 13.04 -9.01 -11.75
CA PHE A 461 12.63 -7.96 -10.82
C PHE A 461 12.91 -6.56 -11.37
N ASN A 462 14.06 -6.34 -12.01
CA ASN A 462 14.39 -5.05 -12.59
C ASN A 462 13.45 -4.69 -13.74
N LEU A 463 13.10 -5.66 -14.59
CA LEU A 463 12.07 -5.50 -15.64
C LEU A 463 10.69 -5.23 -15.07
N PHE A 464 10.28 -5.96 -14.05
CA PHE A 464 8.99 -5.81 -13.36
C PHE A 464 8.78 -4.40 -12.82
N ASN A 465 9.85 -3.80 -12.26
CA ASN A 465 9.86 -2.44 -11.72
C ASN A 465 10.30 -1.37 -12.74
N GLY A 466 10.54 -1.73 -13.98
CA GLY A 466 11.00 -0.84 -15.06
C GLY A 466 10.22 -1.07 -16.34
N LYS A 467 10.89 -1.56 -17.39
CA LYS A 467 10.37 -1.71 -18.75
C LYS A 467 9.01 -2.40 -18.83
N ALA A 468 8.76 -3.43 -18.01
CA ALA A 468 7.50 -4.15 -18.01
C ALA A 468 6.35 -3.43 -17.27
N LYS A 469 6.64 -2.33 -16.55
CA LYS A 469 5.68 -1.46 -15.84
C LYS A 469 4.75 -2.17 -14.83
N CYS A 470 5.02 -3.43 -14.45
CA CYS A 470 4.14 -4.20 -13.57
C CYS A 470 4.00 -3.58 -12.18
N ALA A 471 5.10 -3.01 -11.64
CA ALA A 471 5.14 -2.39 -10.32
C ALA A 471 4.44 -1.02 -10.25
N THR A 472 3.88 -0.50 -11.34
CA THR A 472 3.01 0.69 -11.31
C THR A 472 1.62 0.38 -10.75
N CYS A 473 1.22 -0.91 -10.72
CA CYS A 473 -0.03 -1.40 -10.15
C CYS A 473 0.21 -2.48 -9.07
N HIS A 474 1.26 -3.32 -9.21
CA HIS A 474 1.62 -4.36 -8.24
C HIS A 474 2.77 -3.89 -7.33
N PHE A 475 2.45 -3.07 -6.32
CA PHE A 475 3.44 -2.41 -5.47
C PHE A 475 4.10 -3.35 -4.45
N ALA A 476 5.43 -3.21 -4.33
CA ALA A 476 6.18 -3.86 -3.26
C ALA A 476 5.78 -3.31 -1.86
N PRO A 477 5.89 -4.11 -0.78
CA PRO A 477 6.47 -5.45 -0.70
C PRO A 477 5.48 -6.60 -0.91
N VAL A 478 4.17 -6.32 -0.93
CA VAL A 478 3.11 -7.33 -1.10
C VAL A 478 2.86 -7.66 -2.58
N PHE A 479 3.32 -6.80 -3.48
CA PHE A 479 3.09 -6.87 -4.92
C PHE A 479 1.59 -6.92 -5.27
N ASN A 480 0.81 -6.05 -4.63
CA ASN A 480 -0.63 -5.83 -4.85
C ASN A 480 -0.91 -4.35 -5.13
N GLY A 481 -2.17 -3.99 -5.37
CA GLY A 481 -2.59 -2.62 -5.67
C GLY A 481 -2.60 -1.65 -4.47
N THR A 482 -2.11 -2.03 -3.30
CA THR A 482 -2.13 -1.15 -2.14
C THR A 482 -0.99 -0.13 -2.22
N VAL A 483 -1.35 1.14 -2.41
CA VAL A 483 -0.46 2.20 -2.86
C VAL A 483 0.51 2.65 -1.77
N PRO A 484 1.83 2.45 -1.94
CA PRO A 484 2.83 2.97 -1.03
C PRO A 484 3.06 4.49 -1.26
N PRO A 485 3.66 5.19 -0.31
CA PRO A 485 4.18 4.72 0.98
C PRO A 485 3.14 4.74 2.10
N ASP A 486 1.93 5.21 1.83
CA ASP A 486 0.88 5.40 2.84
C ASP A 486 0.03 4.16 3.05
N PHE A 487 -0.13 3.32 2.03
CA PHE A 487 -0.92 2.08 2.05
C PHE A 487 -2.38 2.27 2.47
N MET A 488 -2.93 3.47 2.21
CA MET A 488 -4.30 3.83 2.60
C MET A 488 -5.36 3.43 1.57
N GLU A 489 -4.95 3.20 0.33
CA GLU A 489 -5.84 2.84 -0.77
C GLU A 489 -5.31 1.59 -1.49
N THR A 490 -6.22 0.77 -2.00
CA THR A 490 -5.91 -0.30 -2.94
C THR A 490 -6.54 0.05 -4.28
N GLU A 491 -5.72 0.16 -5.32
CA GLU A 491 -6.14 0.55 -6.65
C GLU A 491 -6.99 -0.51 -7.35
N MET A 492 -7.78 -0.03 -8.29
CA MET A 492 -8.62 -0.83 -9.17
C MET A 492 -8.29 -0.46 -10.61
N GLU A 493 -8.16 -1.49 -11.45
CA GLU A 493 -7.74 -1.35 -12.82
C GLU A 493 -8.76 -1.93 -13.79
N HIS A 494 -8.87 -1.28 -14.93
CA HIS A 494 -9.54 -1.78 -16.11
C HIS A 494 -8.48 -2.11 -17.16
N ILE A 495 -8.14 -3.37 -17.29
CA ILE A 495 -7.10 -3.85 -18.21
C ILE A 495 -7.66 -4.56 -19.46
N GLY A 496 -8.99 -4.63 -19.59
CA GLY A 496 -9.65 -5.25 -20.74
C GLY A 496 -9.50 -6.78 -20.78
N VAL A 497 -9.81 -7.47 -19.69
CA VAL A 497 -9.71 -8.95 -19.62
C VAL A 497 -10.68 -9.60 -20.59
N PRO A 498 -10.23 -10.53 -21.48
CA PRO A 498 -11.11 -11.21 -22.44
C PRO A 498 -11.90 -12.34 -21.75
N GLN A 499 -13.00 -12.77 -22.40
CA GLN A 499 -13.76 -13.95 -21.99
C GLN A 499 -12.94 -15.23 -22.04
N ILE A 500 -12.07 -15.34 -23.05
CA ILE A 500 -11.22 -16.52 -23.32
C ILE A 500 -9.85 -16.01 -23.72
N ALA A 501 -8.79 -16.68 -23.28
CA ALA A 501 -7.41 -16.36 -23.65
C ALA A 501 -7.24 -16.32 -25.18
N THR A 502 -6.82 -15.19 -25.70
CA THR A 502 -6.51 -14.95 -27.13
C THR A 502 -5.51 -13.81 -27.25
N THR A 503 -4.85 -13.70 -28.38
CA THR A 503 -3.93 -12.61 -28.74
C THR A 503 -4.51 -11.65 -29.78
N GLU A 504 -5.69 -11.94 -30.32
CA GLU A 504 -6.34 -11.11 -31.34
C GLU A 504 -7.86 -11.31 -31.33
N ASN A 505 -8.60 -10.34 -31.84
CA ASN A 505 -10.05 -10.38 -32.01
C ASN A 505 -10.82 -10.79 -30.74
N ALA A 506 -10.32 -10.34 -29.59
CA ALA A 506 -10.88 -10.68 -28.30
C ALA A 506 -12.26 -10.06 -28.07
N THR A 507 -13.08 -10.75 -27.28
CA THR A 507 -14.34 -10.21 -26.71
C THR A 507 -14.12 -9.99 -25.22
N ILE A 508 -14.49 -8.81 -24.72
CA ILE A 508 -14.36 -8.49 -23.30
C ILE A 508 -15.22 -9.42 -22.43
N ASP A 509 -14.73 -9.72 -21.23
CA ASP A 509 -15.52 -10.44 -20.24
C ASP A 509 -16.78 -9.64 -19.83
N PRO A 510 -17.97 -10.28 -19.73
CA PRO A 510 -19.22 -9.58 -19.42
C PRO A 510 -19.33 -9.11 -17.98
N ASP A 511 -18.43 -9.50 -17.06
CA ASP A 511 -18.45 -9.03 -15.69
C ASP A 511 -18.10 -7.54 -15.62
N LEU A 512 -19.05 -6.75 -15.16
CA LEU A 512 -18.90 -5.30 -15.08
C LEU A 512 -18.12 -4.82 -13.87
N GLY A 513 -17.68 -5.73 -13.00
CA GLY A 513 -16.80 -5.41 -11.86
C GLY A 513 -17.39 -4.39 -10.90
N ARG A 514 -16.64 -3.31 -10.65
CA ARG A 514 -17.01 -2.24 -9.71
C ARG A 514 -18.31 -1.50 -10.09
N PHE A 515 -18.65 -1.44 -11.37
CA PHE A 515 -19.91 -0.86 -11.84
C PHE A 515 -21.14 -1.46 -11.15
N GLU A 516 -21.12 -2.74 -10.78
CA GLU A 516 -22.27 -3.40 -10.16
C GLU A 516 -22.69 -2.76 -8.83
N LEU A 517 -21.76 -2.13 -8.13
CA LEU A 517 -22.02 -1.45 -6.85
C LEU A 517 -22.53 -0.02 -7.04
N PHE A 518 -21.87 0.76 -7.89
CA PHE A 518 -22.10 2.21 -7.97
C PHE A 518 -22.85 2.66 -9.22
N LYS A 519 -23.03 1.76 -10.21
CA LYS A 519 -23.71 2.02 -11.48
C LYS A 519 -23.13 3.22 -12.26
N THR A 520 -21.83 3.46 -12.10
CA THR A 520 -21.10 4.53 -12.77
C THR A 520 -20.34 3.97 -13.96
N ASP A 521 -20.62 4.46 -15.18
CA ASP A 521 -20.05 3.92 -16.43
C ASP A 521 -18.52 3.91 -16.42
N ASN A 522 -17.89 4.94 -15.84
CA ASN A 522 -16.44 5.03 -15.66
C ASN A 522 -15.83 3.94 -14.75
N ARG A 523 -16.65 3.06 -14.18
CA ARG A 523 -16.21 1.93 -13.35
C ARG A 523 -16.57 0.56 -13.92
N LYS A 524 -17.02 0.50 -15.17
CA LYS A 524 -17.22 -0.78 -15.88
C LYS A 524 -15.88 -1.50 -16.04
N HIS A 525 -15.88 -2.80 -15.74
CA HIS A 525 -14.76 -3.72 -15.85
C HIS A 525 -13.55 -3.36 -14.98
N PHE A 526 -13.75 -2.54 -13.94
CA PHE A 526 -12.73 -2.26 -12.93
C PHE A 526 -12.68 -3.35 -11.88
N PHE A 527 -11.49 -3.89 -11.66
CA PHE A 527 -11.19 -4.92 -10.66
C PHE A 527 -9.99 -4.53 -9.82
N LYS A 528 -9.99 -4.95 -8.56
CA LYS A 528 -8.88 -4.73 -7.63
C LYS A 528 -7.62 -5.47 -8.10
N THR A 529 -6.48 -4.80 -8.08
CA THR A 529 -5.17 -5.41 -8.37
C THR A 529 -4.79 -6.41 -7.26
N PRO A 530 -4.72 -7.72 -7.57
CA PRO A 530 -4.40 -8.75 -6.59
C PRO A 530 -2.89 -8.79 -6.28
N SER A 531 -2.52 -9.47 -5.17
CA SER A 531 -1.13 -9.82 -4.92
C SER A 531 -0.65 -10.89 -5.91
N ILE A 532 0.62 -10.76 -6.35
CA ILE A 532 1.29 -11.80 -7.13
C ILE A 532 2.20 -12.69 -6.26
N ARG A 533 2.15 -12.57 -4.93
CA ARG A 533 2.81 -13.54 -4.06
C ARG A 533 2.18 -14.91 -4.24
N ASN A 534 3.01 -15.92 -4.30
CA ASN A 534 2.60 -17.31 -4.59
C ASN A 534 1.97 -17.52 -5.97
N ILE A 535 2.12 -16.57 -6.89
CA ILE A 535 1.44 -16.56 -8.20
C ILE A 535 1.70 -17.83 -9.04
N ALA A 536 2.86 -18.45 -8.90
CA ALA A 536 3.20 -19.69 -9.59
C ALA A 536 2.30 -20.90 -9.23
N LEU A 537 1.54 -20.79 -8.12
CA LEU A 537 0.66 -21.84 -7.61
C LEU A 537 -0.82 -21.56 -7.79
N THR A 538 -1.18 -20.33 -8.20
CA THR A 538 -2.57 -19.83 -8.14
C THR A 538 -3.24 -19.72 -9.51
N ALA A 539 -2.77 -20.48 -10.50
CA ALA A 539 -3.46 -20.62 -11.77
C ALA A 539 -4.85 -21.26 -11.59
N PRO A 540 -5.83 -20.94 -12.47
CA PRO A 540 -5.79 -20.00 -13.59
C PRO A 540 -5.92 -18.53 -13.12
N TYR A 541 -5.56 -17.60 -14.01
CA TYR A 541 -5.37 -16.18 -13.69
C TYR A 541 -6.53 -15.30 -14.18
N MET A 542 -6.59 -14.06 -13.68
CA MET A 542 -7.65 -13.04 -13.82
C MET A 542 -8.89 -13.38 -13.00
N HIS A 543 -9.82 -12.42 -12.89
CA HIS A 543 -11.04 -12.58 -12.11
C HIS A 543 -11.96 -13.69 -12.66
N ASN A 544 -11.86 -13.99 -13.95
CA ASN A 544 -12.64 -15.02 -14.65
C ASN A 544 -11.83 -16.28 -14.98
N GLY A 545 -10.54 -16.37 -14.56
CA GLY A 545 -9.68 -17.53 -14.84
C GLY A 545 -9.36 -17.74 -16.33
N ALA A 546 -9.37 -16.69 -17.16
CA ALA A 546 -9.19 -16.79 -18.60
C ALA A 546 -7.83 -17.38 -19.00
N TYR A 547 -6.75 -17.01 -18.29
CA TYR A 547 -5.40 -17.45 -18.62
C TYR A 547 -4.93 -18.58 -17.70
N LYS A 548 -4.28 -19.59 -18.28
CA LYS A 548 -3.84 -20.81 -17.57
C LYS A 548 -2.38 -20.79 -17.17
N THR A 549 -1.57 -19.99 -17.86
CA THR A 549 -0.12 -19.93 -17.64
C THR A 549 0.36 -18.49 -17.43
N LEU A 550 1.52 -18.32 -16.80
CA LEU A 550 2.16 -17.00 -16.65
C LEU A 550 2.62 -16.45 -18.00
N GLU A 551 2.99 -17.33 -18.92
CA GLU A 551 3.38 -16.98 -20.28
C GLU A 551 2.23 -16.28 -21.02
N GLU A 552 1.01 -16.78 -20.91
CA GLU A 552 -0.20 -16.17 -21.48
C GLU A 552 -0.50 -14.80 -20.84
N VAL A 553 -0.37 -14.70 -19.51
CA VAL A 553 -0.54 -13.43 -18.78
C VAL A 553 0.48 -12.38 -19.20
N ILE A 554 1.78 -12.76 -19.28
CA ILE A 554 2.84 -11.84 -19.71
C ILE A 554 2.61 -11.39 -21.16
N GLU A 555 2.15 -12.29 -22.04
CA GLU A 555 1.86 -11.91 -23.43
C GLU A 555 0.71 -10.94 -23.52
N PHE A 556 -0.37 -11.12 -22.74
CA PHE A 556 -1.48 -10.18 -22.64
C PHE A 556 -1.02 -8.76 -22.27
N TYR A 557 -0.19 -8.64 -21.24
CA TYR A 557 0.38 -7.35 -20.85
C TYR A 557 1.37 -6.81 -21.89
N ASN A 558 2.18 -7.68 -22.49
CA ASN A 558 3.14 -7.30 -23.53
C ASN A 558 2.46 -6.70 -24.76
N LEU A 559 1.26 -7.14 -25.10
CA LEU A 559 0.47 -6.62 -26.21
C LEU A 559 -0.27 -5.31 -25.89
N GLY A 560 -0.31 -4.85 -24.64
CA GLY A 560 -1.04 -3.64 -24.22
C GLY A 560 -2.46 -3.92 -23.69
N GLY A 561 -2.69 -5.10 -23.11
CA GLY A 561 -3.95 -5.50 -22.52
C GLY A 561 -5.08 -5.66 -23.54
N GLY A 562 -6.29 -5.32 -23.14
CA GLY A 562 -7.49 -5.48 -24.00
C GLY A 562 -7.38 -4.79 -25.35
N TYR A 563 -6.87 -3.57 -25.41
CA TYR A 563 -6.64 -2.86 -26.67
C TYR A 563 -5.72 -3.64 -27.61
N GLY A 564 -4.59 -4.13 -27.08
CA GLY A 564 -3.59 -4.85 -27.87
C GLY A 564 -4.07 -6.19 -28.43
N ILE A 565 -5.12 -6.78 -27.86
CA ILE A 565 -5.74 -8.02 -28.35
C ILE A 565 -7.06 -7.79 -29.12
N GLY A 566 -7.39 -6.52 -29.43
CA GLY A 566 -8.49 -6.15 -30.31
C GLY A 566 -9.80 -5.72 -29.63
N ILE A 567 -9.82 -5.50 -28.31
CA ILE A 567 -10.97 -4.91 -27.61
C ILE A 567 -10.82 -3.38 -27.66
N THR A 568 -11.35 -2.72 -28.71
CA THR A 568 -11.08 -1.30 -29.01
C THR A 568 -12.15 -0.31 -28.56
N ASP A 569 -13.31 -0.76 -28.14
CA ASP A 569 -14.45 0.05 -27.71
C ASP A 569 -14.50 0.28 -26.18
N GLN A 570 -13.29 0.46 -25.58
CA GLN A 570 -13.10 0.63 -24.13
C GLN A 570 -12.66 2.06 -23.81
N GLU A 571 -13.55 2.87 -23.25
CA GLU A 571 -13.25 4.28 -22.95
C GLU A 571 -12.24 4.48 -21.78
N PHE A 572 -12.10 3.51 -20.87
CA PHE A 572 -11.44 3.75 -19.57
C PHE A 572 -10.38 2.70 -19.22
N GLN A 573 -9.75 2.06 -20.24
CA GLN A 573 -8.64 1.16 -19.96
C GLN A 573 -7.51 1.93 -19.27
N THR A 574 -7.07 1.45 -18.10
CA THR A 574 -6.00 2.08 -17.31
C THR A 574 -4.61 1.63 -17.75
N LEU A 575 -4.49 0.45 -18.36
CA LEU A 575 -3.25 -0.05 -18.94
C LEU A 575 -2.97 0.68 -20.27
N PRO A 576 -1.75 1.22 -20.50
CA PRO A 576 -1.39 1.79 -21.79
C PRO A 576 -1.60 0.79 -22.93
N PRO A 577 -2.17 1.24 -24.08
CA PRO A 577 -2.48 0.34 -25.20
C PRO A 577 -1.26 -0.12 -25.98
N ASP A 578 -0.12 0.52 -25.78
CA ASP A 578 1.11 0.26 -26.53
C ASP A 578 1.77 -1.05 -26.08
N SER A 579 2.37 -1.76 -27.04
CA SER A 579 3.18 -2.93 -26.74
C SER A 579 4.40 -2.57 -25.87
N LEU A 580 4.71 -3.43 -24.89
CA LEU A 580 5.91 -3.30 -24.06
C LEU A 580 7.19 -3.74 -24.79
N HIS A 581 7.06 -4.36 -25.97
CA HIS A 581 8.17 -4.89 -26.77
C HIS A 581 9.15 -5.77 -25.97
N LEU A 582 8.61 -6.63 -25.10
CA LEU A 582 9.41 -7.58 -24.34
C LEU A 582 9.92 -8.70 -25.24
N THR A 583 11.22 -8.93 -25.20
CA THR A 583 11.85 -10.07 -25.87
C THR A 583 11.53 -11.38 -25.15
N THR A 584 11.71 -12.51 -25.83
CA THR A 584 11.49 -13.84 -25.21
C THR A 584 12.36 -14.07 -23.96
N PRO A 585 13.65 -13.69 -23.91
CA PRO A 585 14.43 -13.75 -22.67
C PRO A 585 13.84 -12.89 -21.54
N GLU A 586 13.42 -11.66 -21.82
CA GLU A 586 12.83 -10.76 -20.81
C GLU A 586 11.52 -11.32 -20.23
N LYS A 587 10.66 -11.92 -21.06
CA LYS A 587 9.45 -12.62 -20.60
C LYS A 587 9.82 -13.79 -19.67
N THR A 588 10.84 -14.56 -20.03
CA THR A 588 11.34 -15.66 -19.19
C THR A 588 11.89 -15.16 -17.87
N ASP A 589 12.66 -14.05 -17.87
CA ASP A 589 13.20 -13.44 -16.66
C ASP A 589 12.10 -12.96 -15.71
N LEU A 590 11.06 -12.31 -16.23
CA LEU A 590 9.87 -11.91 -15.47
C LEU A 590 9.19 -13.11 -14.79
N ILE A 591 8.99 -14.20 -15.51
CA ILE A 591 8.39 -15.42 -14.98
C ILE A 591 9.29 -16.04 -13.90
N ASN A 592 10.61 -16.06 -14.12
CA ASN A 592 11.55 -16.57 -13.14
C ASN A 592 11.53 -15.73 -11.84
N PHE A 593 11.48 -14.40 -11.96
CA PHE A 593 11.26 -13.54 -10.77
C PHE A 593 9.95 -13.88 -10.07
N MET A 594 8.83 -13.94 -10.78
CA MET A 594 7.52 -14.23 -10.16
C MET A 594 7.51 -15.58 -9.43
N LYS A 595 8.18 -16.59 -9.95
CA LYS A 595 8.35 -17.89 -9.28
C LYS A 595 9.12 -17.78 -7.96
N THR A 596 10.05 -16.81 -7.82
CA THR A 596 10.77 -16.59 -6.54
C THR A 596 9.89 -16.07 -5.42
N LEU A 597 8.68 -15.57 -5.72
CA LEU A 597 7.70 -15.08 -4.74
C LEU A 597 6.88 -16.21 -4.08
N THR A 598 7.19 -17.47 -4.39
CA THR A 598 6.56 -18.62 -3.75
C THR A 598 7.15 -18.87 -2.37
N ASP A 599 6.30 -18.87 -1.34
CA ASP A 599 6.72 -19.11 0.03
C ASP A 599 7.18 -20.57 0.25
N GLU A 600 8.21 -20.76 1.07
CA GLU A 600 8.76 -22.10 1.38
C GLU A 600 7.73 -23.05 1.95
N ALA A 601 6.71 -22.54 2.64
CA ALA A 601 5.62 -23.34 3.19
C ALA A 601 4.91 -24.17 2.12
N PHE A 602 4.86 -23.70 0.88
CA PHE A 602 4.21 -24.43 -0.24
C PHE A 602 5.18 -25.25 -1.08
N LEU A 603 6.49 -25.09 -0.90
CA LEU A 603 7.51 -25.84 -1.64
C LEU A 603 7.85 -27.19 -0.96
N LYS A 604 7.67 -27.28 0.34
CA LYS A 604 7.86 -28.54 1.09
C LYS A 604 6.61 -29.40 0.94
N LYS A 605 6.74 -30.57 0.30
CA LYS A 605 5.70 -31.60 0.21
C LYS A 605 5.40 -32.27 1.58
N GLU A 606 5.51 -31.55 2.69
CA GLU A 606 5.20 -32.02 4.04
C GLU A 606 3.88 -31.41 4.55
N TYR A 607 2.84 -31.42 3.72
CA TYR A 607 1.48 -31.48 4.28
C TYR A 607 1.13 -32.96 4.48
N THR A 608 1.82 -33.60 5.41
CA THR A 608 1.29 -34.85 6.00
C THR A 608 -0.03 -34.49 6.67
N GLU A 609 -1.08 -35.11 6.20
CA GLU A 609 -2.37 -35.25 6.86
C GLU A 609 -2.16 -35.48 8.36
N ASN A 610 -2.57 -34.57 9.22
CA ASN A 610 -2.88 -34.79 10.62
C ASN A 610 -4.14 -34.00 10.97
#